data_ed9911b46082924edb754a05baeea5df
#
_entry.id   ed9911b46082924edb754a05baeea5df
#
_cell.length_a   1.000
_cell.length_b   1.000
_cell.length_c   1.000
_cell.angle_alpha   90.00
_cell.angle_beta   90.00
_cell.angle_gamma   90.00
#
_symmetry.space_group_name_H-M   'P 1'
#
loop_
_entity.id
_entity.type
_entity.pdbx_description
1 polymer ?
#
loop_
_entity_poly.entity_id
_entity_poly.type
_entity_poly.pdbx_seq_one_letter_code
_entity_poly.pdbx_strand_id
1 'polypeptide(L)'
;MVMERELLVGLVIAAVVLAWWAGRRSVRRSAVPDQDFLPTHYFQGLNYVLNEQPDKAIEVFIKLIEVDRETVEMHFALGNLFRRRGEVERAIRIHQNLIARPNLNTAQRTQALYELGVDYMRSGILSRAEAVFQQLTDDAVQGMAALRQLVDIYQQEREWAKAIGALTKLAEVGGTEQSAVIAQFHCELAELARAEHDVNRADISIAAALANDSKCVRASLLEAESAAQSGQPRQVISALQRVEQQDPDFLPEVFRPLLQAFAQLDRSAAATEYLRHVYHRYGGIAAQLHLAELLCNQHGAAASAEFLEQQLRTRPSVRGLHRLLELNVNLAHASEQTHNPLLVLQEFTAHLLRNKPVYKCRQCGFNAKALHWQCPGCKHWSSLKPVDGVEGE
;
A
#
# COMPACT_ATOMS: atom_id res chain seq x y z
N MET A 1 40.12 -77.69 -52.71
CA MET A 1 39.21 -77.82 -51.55
C MET A 1 39.76 -77.14 -50.28
N VAL A 2 41.03 -77.30 -49.93
CA VAL A 2 41.59 -76.68 -48.70
C VAL A 2 41.74 -75.13 -48.83
N MET A 3 42.20 -74.66 -49.99
CA MET A 3 42.46 -73.23 -50.29
C MET A 3 41.21 -72.38 -50.38
N GLU A 4 40.06 -72.95 -50.83
CA GLU A 4 38.77 -72.26 -50.86
C GLU A 4 38.16 -72.04 -49.47
N ARG A 5 38.42 -72.92 -48.53
CA ARG A 5 37.96 -72.84 -47.16
C ARG A 5 38.70 -71.73 -46.37
N GLU A 6 39.99 -71.57 -46.60
CA GLU A 6 40.79 -70.54 -46.01
C GLU A 6 40.40 -69.15 -46.51
N LEU A 7 40.07 -69.03 -47.81
CA LEU A 7 39.59 -67.81 -48.42
C LEU A 7 38.19 -67.39 -47.86
N LEU A 8 37.29 -68.36 -47.66
CA LEU A 8 35.96 -68.12 -47.08
C LEU A 8 36.03 -67.69 -45.64
N VAL A 9 36.92 -68.29 -44.84
CA VAL A 9 37.14 -67.89 -43.43
C VAL A 9 37.73 -66.46 -43.33
N GLY A 10 38.66 -66.09 -44.22
CA GLY A 10 39.21 -64.74 -44.29
C GLY A 10 38.16 -63.69 -44.67
N LEU A 11 37.23 -64.01 -45.63
CA LEU A 11 36.12 -63.09 -45.97
C LEU A 11 35.12 -62.90 -44.86
N VAL A 12 34.80 -63.95 -44.10
CA VAL A 12 33.89 -63.85 -42.95
C VAL A 12 34.51 -63.01 -41.83
N ILE A 13 35.80 -63.20 -41.51
CA ILE A 13 36.49 -62.37 -40.52
C ILE A 13 36.54 -60.92 -40.96
N ALA A 14 36.84 -60.61 -42.22
CA ALA A 14 36.84 -59.26 -42.76
C ALA A 14 35.46 -58.60 -42.68
N ALA A 15 34.38 -59.35 -42.99
CA ALA A 15 32.98 -58.86 -42.90
C ALA A 15 32.59 -58.56 -41.44
N VAL A 16 32.97 -59.40 -40.48
CA VAL A 16 32.72 -59.17 -39.03
C VAL A 16 33.48 -57.96 -38.53
N VAL A 17 34.74 -57.78 -38.93
CA VAL A 17 35.54 -56.61 -38.54
C VAL A 17 34.98 -55.31 -39.13
N LEU A 18 34.56 -55.35 -40.40
CA LEU A 18 33.92 -54.21 -41.05
C LEU A 18 32.54 -53.89 -40.44
N ALA A 19 31.75 -54.89 -40.12
CA ALA A 19 30.47 -54.70 -39.42
C ALA A 19 30.68 -54.13 -38.01
N TRP A 20 31.66 -54.63 -37.28
CA TRP A 20 32.06 -54.12 -35.96
C TRP A 20 32.56 -52.66 -36.03
N TRP A 21 33.39 -52.36 -37.03
CA TRP A 21 33.91 -50.99 -37.24
C TRP A 21 32.83 -50.01 -37.67
N ALA A 22 31.93 -50.42 -38.57
CA ALA A 22 30.76 -49.65 -39.02
C ALA A 22 29.77 -49.42 -37.86
N GLY A 23 29.48 -50.45 -37.05
CA GLY A 23 28.67 -50.34 -35.81
C GLY A 23 29.25 -49.38 -34.81
N ARG A 24 30.59 -49.46 -34.54
CA ARG A 24 31.30 -48.57 -33.62
C ARG A 24 31.33 -47.10 -34.14
N ARG A 25 31.35 -46.89 -35.45
CA ARG A 25 31.29 -45.56 -36.09
C ARG A 25 29.89 -44.98 -36.12
N SER A 26 28.87 -45.84 -36.21
CA SER A 26 27.45 -45.46 -36.12
C SER A 26 27.09 -45.04 -34.68
N VAL A 27 27.48 -45.81 -33.70
CA VAL A 27 27.29 -45.48 -32.26
C VAL A 27 27.99 -44.18 -31.86
N ARG A 28 29.17 -43.85 -32.45
CA ARG A 28 29.82 -42.56 -32.22
C ARG A 28 29.14 -41.37 -32.93
N ARG A 29 28.28 -41.60 -33.90
CA ARG A 29 27.49 -40.51 -34.58
C ARG A 29 26.10 -40.30 -34.00
N SER A 30 25.61 -41.24 -33.20
CA SER A 30 24.38 -41.11 -32.44
C SER A 30 24.75 -40.75 -30.98
N ALA A 31 25.56 -39.70 -30.77
CA ALA A 31 25.56 -38.99 -29.51
C ALA A 31 24.20 -38.25 -29.46
N VAL A 32 23.18 -38.93 -28.93
CA VAL A 32 21.97 -38.31 -28.43
C VAL A 32 22.47 -37.22 -27.48
N PRO A 33 22.07 -35.94 -27.65
CA PRO A 33 22.36 -34.93 -26.65
C PRO A 33 21.86 -35.49 -25.34
N ASP A 34 22.73 -35.45 -24.34
CA ASP A 34 22.53 -35.99 -23.00
C ASP A 34 21.14 -35.52 -22.50
N GLN A 35 20.11 -36.34 -22.62
CA GLN A 35 18.75 -36.01 -22.19
C GLN A 35 18.68 -35.76 -20.69
N ASP A 36 19.71 -36.19 -19.95
CA ASP A 36 19.85 -35.94 -18.51
C ASP A 36 20.55 -34.61 -18.16
N PHE A 37 21.18 -33.94 -19.13
CA PHE A 37 21.91 -32.70 -18.89
C PHE A 37 20.95 -31.53 -18.58
N LEU A 38 19.88 -31.37 -19.33
CA LEU A 38 18.90 -30.31 -19.17
C LEU A 38 18.14 -30.36 -17.83
N PRO A 39 17.57 -31.50 -17.39
CA PRO A 39 16.90 -31.58 -16.12
C PRO A 39 17.83 -31.32 -14.94
N THR A 40 19.04 -31.89 -14.92
CA THR A 40 19.96 -31.78 -13.79
C THR A 40 20.44 -30.34 -13.58
N HIS A 41 20.86 -29.64 -14.61
CA HIS A 41 21.31 -28.25 -14.51
C HIS A 41 20.14 -27.28 -14.29
N TYR A 42 18.94 -27.55 -14.77
CA TYR A 42 17.75 -26.78 -14.47
C TYR A 42 17.43 -26.82 -12.96
N PHE A 43 17.41 -28.02 -12.37
CA PHE A 43 17.23 -28.17 -10.92
C PHE A 43 18.38 -27.55 -10.12
N GLN A 44 19.61 -27.58 -10.64
CA GLN A 44 20.75 -26.89 -10.02
C GLN A 44 20.54 -25.37 -10.04
N GLY A 45 20.08 -24.78 -11.14
CA GLY A 45 19.75 -23.37 -11.24
C GLY A 45 18.63 -22.96 -10.26
N LEU A 46 17.56 -23.75 -10.18
CA LEU A 46 16.48 -23.57 -9.22
C LEU A 46 16.97 -23.66 -7.77
N ASN A 47 17.87 -24.59 -7.46
CA ASN A 47 18.43 -24.73 -6.12
C ASN A 47 19.25 -23.51 -5.73
N TYR A 48 20.00 -22.90 -6.65
CA TYR A 48 20.68 -21.62 -6.39
C TYR A 48 19.69 -20.47 -6.17
N VAL A 49 18.54 -20.44 -6.87
CA VAL A 49 17.48 -19.45 -6.60
C VAL A 49 16.92 -19.61 -5.19
N LEU A 50 16.62 -20.85 -4.79
CA LEU A 50 16.07 -21.17 -3.46
C LEU A 50 17.04 -20.87 -2.32
N ASN A 51 18.35 -20.99 -2.57
CA ASN A 51 19.41 -20.68 -1.61
C ASN A 51 19.90 -19.22 -1.69
N GLU A 52 19.12 -18.32 -2.28
CA GLU A 52 19.42 -16.89 -2.40
C GLU A 52 20.77 -16.57 -3.04
N GLN A 53 21.21 -17.40 -4.01
CA GLN A 53 22.46 -17.24 -4.77
C GLN A 53 22.17 -16.87 -6.25
N PRO A 54 21.65 -15.67 -6.53
CA PRO A 54 21.17 -15.29 -7.86
C PRO A 54 22.27 -15.29 -8.93
N ASP A 55 23.52 -14.96 -8.55
CA ASP A 55 24.64 -14.90 -9.50
C ASP A 55 24.96 -16.27 -10.08
N LYS A 56 25.02 -17.30 -9.21
CA LYS A 56 25.24 -18.68 -9.66
C LYS A 56 24.08 -19.24 -10.47
N ALA A 57 22.84 -18.86 -10.10
CA ALA A 57 21.67 -19.25 -10.86
C ALA A 57 21.71 -18.66 -12.28
N ILE A 58 22.06 -17.38 -12.41
CA ILE A 58 22.22 -16.70 -13.71
C ILE A 58 23.26 -17.40 -14.58
N GLU A 59 24.43 -17.74 -14.05
CA GLU A 59 25.48 -18.45 -14.80
C GLU A 59 24.99 -19.80 -15.32
N VAL A 60 24.26 -20.55 -14.50
CA VAL A 60 23.70 -21.85 -14.90
C VAL A 60 22.63 -21.67 -15.99
N PHE A 61 21.70 -20.73 -15.82
CA PHE A 61 20.64 -20.52 -16.81
C PHE A 61 21.18 -19.94 -18.13
N ILE A 62 22.22 -19.10 -18.13
CA ILE A 62 22.86 -18.63 -19.37
C ILE A 62 23.43 -19.83 -20.15
N LYS A 63 24.18 -20.73 -19.48
CA LYS A 63 24.74 -21.93 -20.11
C LYS A 63 23.64 -22.85 -20.67
N LEU A 64 22.53 -23.01 -19.95
CA LEU A 64 21.40 -23.80 -20.41
C LEU A 64 20.75 -23.21 -21.68
N ILE A 65 20.59 -21.89 -21.75
CA ILE A 65 20.05 -21.21 -22.93
C ILE A 65 21.00 -21.30 -24.14
N GLU A 66 22.31 -21.39 -23.93
CA GLU A 66 23.28 -21.64 -25.00
C GLU A 66 23.12 -23.03 -25.60
N VAL A 67 22.72 -24.02 -24.79
CA VAL A 67 22.51 -25.42 -25.21
C VAL A 67 21.11 -25.61 -25.80
N ASP A 68 20.08 -25.06 -25.15
CA ASP A 68 18.69 -25.13 -25.61
C ASP A 68 18.07 -23.74 -25.62
N ARG A 69 18.09 -23.11 -26.80
CA ARG A 69 17.51 -21.78 -27.04
C ARG A 69 15.99 -21.78 -27.08
N GLU A 70 15.36 -22.93 -27.16
CA GLU A 70 13.89 -23.01 -27.35
C GLU A 70 13.11 -23.06 -26.03
N THR A 71 13.75 -23.41 -24.91
CA THR A 71 13.06 -23.54 -23.64
C THR A 71 12.57 -22.19 -23.08
N VAL A 72 11.28 -21.96 -23.17
CA VAL A 72 10.59 -20.71 -22.77
C VAL A 72 10.73 -20.45 -21.28
N GLU A 73 10.61 -21.49 -20.46
CA GLU A 73 10.66 -21.45 -19.01
C GLU A 73 12.03 -20.93 -18.49
N MET A 74 13.13 -21.28 -19.16
CA MET A 74 14.46 -20.77 -18.82
C MET A 74 14.59 -19.27 -19.08
N HIS A 75 13.98 -18.77 -20.15
CA HIS A 75 13.98 -17.33 -20.43
C HIS A 75 13.17 -16.56 -19.39
N PHE A 76 12.02 -17.08 -18.94
CA PHE A 76 11.28 -16.50 -17.81
C PHE A 76 12.12 -16.49 -16.54
N ALA A 77 12.73 -17.62 -16.18
CA ALA A 77 13.57 -17.72 -14.99
C ALA A 77 14.73 -16.71 -15.02
N LEU A 78 15.42 -16.61 -16.16
CA LEU A 78 16.54 -15.69 -16.34
C LEU A 78 16.12 -14.22 -16.32
N GLY A 79 15.01 -13.88 -17.01
CA GLY A 79 14.45 -12.52 -16.99
C GLY A 79 14.07 -12.09 -15.58
N ASN A 80 13.39 -12.95 -14.83
CA ASN A 80 13.01 -12.70 -13.44
C ASN A 80 14.23 -12.56 -12.51
N LEU A 81 15.30 -13.31 -12.73
CA LEU A 81 16.55 -13.19 -11.96
C LEU A 81 17.24 -11.86 -12.23
N PHE A 82 17.35 -11.43 -13.50
CA PHE A 82 17.92 -10.12 -13.82
C PHE A 82 17.10 -8.98 -13.19
N ARG A 83 15.76 -9.05 -13.22
CA ARG A 83 14.90 -8.08 -12.55
C ARG A 83 15.14 -8.03 -11.03
N ARG A 84 15.24 -9.18 -10.36
CA ARG A 84 15.54 -9.25 -8.91
C ARG A 84 16.91 -8.68 -8.57
N ARG A 85 17.89 -8.86 -9.44
CA ARG A 85 19.24 -8.28 -9.31
C ARG A 85 19.30 -6.79 -9.61
N GLY A 86 18.23 -6.19 -10.12
CA GLY A 86 18.18 -4.78 -10.52
C GLY A 86 18.67 -4.52 -11.95
N GLU A 87 19.05 -5.55 -12.71
CA GLU A 87 19.45 -5.47 -14.12
C GLU A 87 18.23 -5.45 -15.05
N VAL A 88 17.34 -4.47 -14.82
CA VAL A 88 15.99 -4.43 -15.42
C VAL A 88 16.05 -4.34 -16.95
N GLU A 89 17.01 -3.63 -17.51
CA GLU A 89 17.16 -3.52 -18.97
C GLU A 89 17.44 -4.88 -19.64
N ARG A 90 18.18 -5.78 -18.96
CA ARG A 90 18.40 -7.13 -19.45
C ARG A 90 17.13 -7.96 -19.39
N ALA A 91 16.36 -7.83 -18.30
CA ALA A 91 15.06 -8.49 -18.17
C ALA A 91 14.12 -8.07 -19.30
N ILE A 92 13.99 -6.77 -19.57
CA ILE A 92 13.19 -6.22 -20.68
C ILE A 92 13.60 -6.85 -22.01
N ARG A 93 14.89 -6.90 -22.34
CA ARG A 93 15.37 -7.50 -23.59
C ARG A 93 15.02 -8.98 -23.71
N ILE A 94 15.14 -9.73 -22.62
CA ILE A 94 14.82 -11.16 -22.62
C ILE A 94 13.32 -11.37 -22.88
N HIS A 95 12.45 -10.66 -22.15
CA HIS A 95 11.01 -10.81 -22.33
C HIS A 95 10.53 -10.28 -23.70
N GLN A 96 11.12 -9.18 -24.22
CA GLN A 96 10.83 -8.73 -25.59
C GLN A 96 11.25 -9.75 -26.64
N ASN A 97 12.46 -10.31 -26.54
CA ASN A 97 12.92 -11.36 -27.45
C ASN A 97 12.04 -12.61 -27.37
N LEU A 98 11.56 -12.93 -26.17
CA LEU A 98 10.64 -14.05 -25.99
C LEU A 98 9.32 -13.80 -26.71
N ILE A 99 8.70 -12.62 -26.53
CA ILE A 99 7.43 -12.25 -27.18
C ILE A 99 7.55 -12.25 -28.72
N ALA A 100 8.71 -11.91 -29.26
CA ALA A 100 8.97 -11.88 -30.70
C ALA A 100 9.03 -13.27 -31.36
N ARG A 101 9.06 -14.37 -30.58
CA ARG A 101 9.11 -15.73 -31.11
C ARG A 101 7.76 -16.13 -31.71
N PRO A 102 7.77 -16.76 -32.89
CA PRO A 102 6.54 -17.17 -33.57
C PRO A 102 5.87 -18.42 -32.97
N ASN A 103 6.64 -19.24 -32.24
CA ASN A 103 6.20 -20.56 -31.73
C ASN A 103 5.63 -20.51 -30.30
N LEU A 104 5.45 -19.35 -29.71
CA LEU A 104 4.79 -19.22 -28.40
C LEU A 104 3.30 -19.55 -28.50
N ASN A 105 2.82 -20.37 -27.56
CA ASN A 105 1.39 -20.52 -27.37
C ASN A 105 0.79 -19.25 -26.70
N THR A 106 -0.54 -19.13 -26.71
CA THR A 106 -1.24 -17.94 -26.16
C THR A 106 -0.90 -17.69 -24.71
N ALA A 107 -0.91 -18.74 -23.86
CA ALA A 107 -0.61 -18.61 -22.43
C ALA A 107 0.82 -18.14 -22.17
N GLN A 108 1.81 -18.66 -22.90
CA GLN A 108 3.21 -18.22 -22.80
C GLN A 108 3.38 -16.78 -23.26
N ARG A 109 2.66 -16.37 -24.30
CA ARG A 109 2.70 -14.99 -24.81
C ARG A 109 2.09 -14.00 -23.81
N THR A 110 0.92 -14.31 -23.24
CA THR A 110 0.29 -13.44 -22.23
C THR A 110 1.12 -13.37 -20.95
N GLN A 111 1.76 -14.46 -20.54
CA GLN A 111 2.70 -14.44 -19.43
C GLN A 111 3.94 -13.59 -19.73
N ALA A 112 4.53 -13.69 -20.93
CA ALA A 112 5.68 -12.89 -21.33
C ALA A 112 5.34 -11.39 -21.38
N LEU A 113 4.16 -11.04 -21.86
CA LEU A 113 3.65 -9.66 -21.81
C LEU A 113 3.49 -9.19 -20.37
N TYR A 114 2.92 -9.99 -19.49
CA TYR A 114 2.79 -9.63 -18.07
C TYR A 114 4.16 -9.36 -17.41
N GLU A 115 5.13 -10.27 -17.62
CA GLU A 115 6.49 -10.10 -17.09
C GLU A 115 7.19 -8.85 -17.66
N LEU A 116 6.99 -8.56 -18.94
CA LEU A 116 7.49 -7.33 -19.57
C LEU A 116 6.86 -6.07 -18.94
N GLY A 117 5.54 -6.11 -18.66
CA GLY A 117 4.86 -5.03 -17.94
C GLY A 117 5.45 -4.79 -16.56
N VAL A 118 5.73 -5.87 -15.81
CA VAL A 118 6.40 -5.78 -14.50
C VAL A 118 7.82 -5.22 -14.62
N ASP A 119 8.58 -5.57 -15.67
CA ASP A 119 9.90 -5.00 -15.92
C ASP A 119 9.82 -3.49 -16.17
N TYR A 120 8.85 -3.05 -17.01
CA TYR A 120 8.62 -1.62 -17.24
C TYR A 120 8.23 -0.87 -15.95
N MET A 121 7.41 -1.48 -15.08
CA MET A 121 7.12 -0.92 -13.74
C MET A 121 8.40 -0.72 -12.92
N ARG A 122 9.26 -1.73 -12.89
CA ARG A 122 10.53 -1.67 -12.16
C ARG A 122 11.52 -0.65 -12.72
N SER A 123 11.48 -0.39 -14.03
CA SER A 123 12.31 0.62 -14.67
C SER A 123 11.70 2.04 -14.59
N GLY A 124 10.49 2.20 -14.04
CA GLY A 124 9.78 3.48 -13.96
C GLY A 124 9.16 3.94 -15.28
N ILE A 125 9.11 3.09 -16.32
CA ILE A 125 8.51 3.43 -17.62
C ILE A 125 7.02 3.11 -17.56
N LEU A 126 6.26 3.87 -16.74
CA LEU A 126 4.87 3.58 -16.40
C LEU A 126 3.96 3.56 -17.63
N SER A 127 4.14 4.47 -18.58
CA SER A 127 3.33 4.51 -19.80
C SER A 127 3.43 3.26 -20.67
N ARG A 128 4.61 2.62 -20.74
CA ARG A 128 4.76 1.33 -21.45
C ARG A 128 4.17 0.18 -20.65
N ALA A 129 4.34 0.20 -19.33
CA ALA A 129 3.72 -0.78 -18.44
C ALA A 129 2.19 -0.74 -18.56
N GLU A 130 1.59 0.47 -18.52
CA GLU A 130 0.15 0.69 -18.73
C GLU A 130 -0.31 0.07 -20.04
N ALA A 131 0.35 0.41 -21.16
CA ALA A 131 -0.02 -0.10 -22.49
C ALA A 131 0.02 -1.64 -22.60
N VAL A 132 0.98 -2.28 -21.92
CA VAL A 132 1.10 -3.74 -21.91
C VAL A 132 0.02 -4.37 -21.01
N PHE A 133 -0.20 -3.84 -19.81
CA PHE A 133 -1.22 -4.39 -18.91
C PHE A 133 -2.63 -4.19 -19.43
N GLN A 134 -2.92 -3.09 -20.15
CA GLN A 134 -4.22 -2.87 -20.80
C GLN A 134 -4.56 -3.96 -21.81
N GLN A 135 -3.57 -4.49 -22.54
CA GLN A 135 -3.78 -5.61 -23.48
C GLN A 135 -4.15 -6.91 -22.77
N LEU A 136 -3.84 -7.04 -21.49
CA LEU A 136 -4.05 -8.25 -20.69
C LEU A 136 -5.33 -8.21 -19.85
N THR A 137 -6.06 -7.09 -19.79
CA THR A 137 -7.20 -6.92 -18.87
C THR A 137 -8.32 -7.96 -19.09
N ASP A 138 -8.47 -8.48 -20.30
CA ASP A 138 -9.49 -9.48 -20.67
C ASP A 138 -8.94 -10.92 -20.74
N ASP A 139 -7.65 -11.11 -20.41
CA ASP A 139 -7.04 -12.42 -20.37
C ASP A 139 -7.53 -13.24 -19.18
N ALA A 140 -7.90 -14.50 -19.41
CA ALA A 140 -8.48 -15.36 -18.39
C ALA A 140 -7.52 -15.67 -17.22
N VAL A 141 -6.21 -15.65 -17.45
CA VAL A 141 -5.18 -16.01 -16.46
C VAL A 141 -4.51 -14.76 -15.87
N GLN A 142 -4.11 -13.83 -16.72
CA GLN A 142 -3.33 -12.65 -16.31
C GLN A 142 -4.19 -11.41 -16.07
N GLY A 143 -5.47 -11.39 -16.46
CA GLY A 143 -6.33 -10.22 -16.42
C GLY A 143 -6.46 -9.60 -15.02
N MET A 144 -6.75 -10.40 -13.99
CA MET A 144 -6.82 -9.89 -12.62
C MET A 144 -5.47 -9.34 -12.11
N ALA A 145 -4.36 -9.99 -12.47
CA ALA A 145 -3.05 -9.55 -12.09
C ALA A 145 -2.69 -8.24 -12.81
N ALA A 146 -2.99 -8.12 -14.11
CA ALA A 146 -2.79 -6.92 -14.90
C ALA A 146 -3.62 -5.74 -14.38
N LEU A 147 -4.90 -5.95 -14.04
CA LEU A 147 -5.75 -4.92 -13.44
C LEU A 147 -5.19 -4.39 -12.12
N ARG A 148 -4.64 -5.26 -11.25
CA ARG A 148 -3.97 -4.81 -10.02
C ARG A 148 -2.76 -3.94 -10.31
N GLN A 149 -1.94 -4.30 -11.30
CA GLN A 149 -0.80 -3.47 -11.71
C GLN A 149 -1.24 -2.11 -12.28
N LEU A 150 -2.35 -2.08 -13.06
CA LEU A 150 -2.92 -0.84 -13.56
C LEU A 150 -3.40 0.07 -12.42
N VAL A 151 -4.03 -0.48 -11.38
CA VAL A 151 -4.40 0.29 -10.19
C VAL A 151 -3.17 0.92 -9.54
N ASP A 152 -2.08 0.16 -9.40
CA ASP A 152 -0.82 0.67 -8.82
C ASP A 152 -0.21 1.79 -9.67
N ILE A 153 -0.22 1.64 -11.03
CA ILE A 153 0.23 2.70 -11.96
C ILE A 153 -0.62 3.96 -11.78
N TYR A 154 -1.96 3.83 -11.86
CA TYR A 154 -2.86 4.96 -11.79
C TYR A 154 -2.82 5.67 -10.44
N GLN A 155 -2.58 4.95 -9.34
CA GLN A 155 -2.34 5.58 -8.03
C GLN A 155 -1.02 6.39 -8.01
N GLN A 156 0.04 5.88 -8.64
CA GLN A 156 1.32 6.61 -8.72
C GLN A 156 1.20 7.87 -9.58
N GLU A 157 0.46 7.80 -10.68
CA GLU A 157 0.22 8.91 -11.60
C GLU A 157 -0.94 9.85 -11.16
N ARG A 158 -1.64 9.49 -10.05
CA ARG A 158 -2.83 10.20 -9.54
C ARG A 158 -3.99 10.26 -10.53
N GLU A 159 -4.07 9.29 -11.40
CA GLU A 159 -5.16 9.12 -12.37
C GLU A 159 -6.35 8.39 -11.74
N TRP A 160 -6.96 9.04 -10.74
CA TRP A 160 -7.95 8.41 -9.85
C TRP A 160 -9.16 7.83 -10.57
N ALA A 161 -9.65 8.50 -11.62
CA ALA A 161 -10.77 8.00 -12.40
C ALA A 161 -10.44 6.68 -13.12
N LYS A 162 -9.23 6.55 -13.67
CA LYS A 162 -8.76 5.30 -14.27
C LYS A 162 -8.57 4.21 -13.21
N ALA A 163 -8.06 4.58 -12.02
CA ALA A 163 -7.90 3.65 -10.91
C ALA A 163 -9.24 3.07 -10.44
N ILE A 164 -10.28 3.91 -10.33
CA ILE A 164 -11.66 3.48 -10.03
C ILE A 164 -12.16 2.49 -11.10
N GLY A 165 -12.02 2.84 -12.39
CA GLY A 165 -12.42 1.96 -13.49
C GLY A 165 -11.73 0.60 -13.46
N ALA A 166 -10.44 0.57 -13.17
CA ALA A 166 -9.67 -0.68 -13.04
C ALA A 166 -10.12 -1.53 -11.84
N LEU A 167 -10.42 -0.92 -10.68
CA LEU A 167 -10.95 -1.63 -9.52
C LEU A 167 -12.37 -2.16 -9.74
N THR A 168 -13.22 -1.38 -10.41
CA THR A 168 -14.59 -1.82 -10.76
C THR A 168 -14.51 -3.04 -11.69
N LYS A 169 -13.69 -2.97 -12.74
CA LYS A 169 -13.49 -4.10 -13.63
C LYS A 169 -12.90 -5.32 -12.91
N LEU A 170 -11.99 -5.11 -11.96
CA LEU A 170 -11.42 -6.18 -11.13
C LEU A 170 -12.48 -6.90 -10.30
N ALA A 171 -13.45 -6.15 -9.73
CA ALA A 171 -14.57 -6.73 -8.99
C ALA A 171 -15.49 -7.56 -9.90
N GLU A 172 -15.79 -7.09 -11.13
CA GLU A 172 -16.62 -7.78 -12.11
C GLU A 172 -16.01 -9.14 -12.56
N VAL A 173 -14.69 -9.23 -12.67
CA VAL A 173 -14.00 -10.48 -13.05
C VAL A 173 -13.72 -11.41 -11.86
N GLY A 174 -14.38 -11.20 -10.72
CA GLY A 174 -14.28 -12.08 -9.54
C GLY A 174 -13.13 -11.72 -8.59
N GLY A 175 -12.56 -10.53 -8.72
CA GLY A 175 -11.61 -9.98 -7.74
C GLY A 175 -12.29 -9.65 -6.42
N THR A 176 -11.49 -9.38 -5.39
CA THR A 176 -11.99 -8.91 -4.10
C THR A 176 -12.59 -7.51 -4.27
N GLU A 177 -13.81 -7.31 -3.76
CA GLU A 177 -14.43 -6.00 -3.71
C GLU A 177 -13.58 -5.05 -2.85
N GLN A 178 -13.27 -3.88 -3.38
CA GLN A 178 -12.44 -2.86 -2.74
C GLN A 178 -13.18 -1.52 -2.63
N SER A 179 -14.44 -1.55 -2.26
CA SER A 179 -15.32 -0.37 -2.12
C SER A 179 -14.71 0.70 -1.22
N ALA A 180 -14.05 0.31 -0.13
CA ALA A 180 -13.35 1.24 0.75
C ALA A 180 -12.17 1.97 0.05
N VAL A 181 -11.43 1.30 -0.84
CA VAL A 181 -10.35 1.94 -1.62
C VAL A 181 -10.92 2.85 -2.70
N ILE A 182 -11.99 2.41 -3.38
CA ILE A 182 -12.72 3.23 -4.36
C ILE A 182 -13.23 4.51 -3.70
N ALA A 183 -13.77 4.43 -2.48
CA ALA A 183 -14.20 5.60 -1.73
C ALA A 183 -13.05 6.59 -1.47
N GLN A 184 -11.84 6.11 -1.16
CA GLN A 184 -10.66 6.97 -1.00
C GLN A 184 -10.27 7.64 -2.33
N PHE A 185 -10.38 6.97 -3.47
CA PHE A 185 -10.09 7.57 -4.78
C PHE A 185 -11.12 8.66 -5.13
N HIS A 186 -12.38 8.45 -4.77
CA HIS A 186 -13.37 9.52 -4.89
C HIS A 186 -13.08 10.71 -3.97
N CYS A 187 -12.54 10.49 -2.77
CA CYS A 187 -12.06 11.58 -1.91
C CYS A 187 -10.89 12.33 -2.55
N GLU A 188 -9.95 11.65 -3.22
CA GLU A 188 -8.88 12.32 -3.98
C GLU A 188 -9.45 13.19 -5.11
N LEU A 189 -10.45 12.68 -5.87
CA LEU A 189 -11.13 13.47 -6.89
C LEU A 189 -11.85 14.69 -6.32
N ALA A 190 -12.44 14.54 -5.12
CA ALA A 190 -13.08 15.66 -4.44
C ALA A 190 -12.06 16.74 -4.02
N GLU A 191 -10.89 16.35 -3.50
CA GLU A 191 -9.83 17.30 -3.15
C GLU A 191 -9.26 18.02 -4.39
N LEU A 192 -9.10 17.31 -5.51
CA LEU A 192 -8.69 17.92 -6.78
C LEU A 192 -9.72 18.95 -7.27
N ALA A 193 -11.01 18.59 -7.25
CA ALA A 193 -12.09 19.50 -7.64
C ALA A 193 -12.14 20.74 -6.74
N ARG A 194 -11.90 20.58 -5.44
CA ARG A 194 -11.81 21.72 -4.48
C ARG A 194 -10.61 22.62 -4.79
N ALA A 195 -9.45 22.05 -5.14
CA ALA A 195 -8.29 22.83 -5.55
C ALA A 195 -8.54 23.63 -6.83
N GLU A 196 -9.40 23.12 -7.72
CA GLU A 196 -9.87 23.80 -8.93
C GLU A 196 -11.06 24.77 -8.67
N HIS A 197 -11.52 24.88 -7.41
CA HIS A 197 -12.70 25.66 -6.99
C HIS A 197 -14.02 25.17 -7.61
N ASP A 198 -14.11 23.93 -8.07
CA ASP A 198 -15.32 23.30 -8.58
C ASP A 198 -16.07 22.57 -7.44
N VAL A 199 -16.90 23.34 -6.73
CA VAL A 199 -17.68 22.85 -5.58
C VAL A 199 -18.64 21.74 -5.99
N ASN A 200 -19.31 21.88 -7.14
CA ASN A 200 -20.27 20.88 -7.60
C ASN A 200 -19.61 19.52 -7.87
N ARG A 201 -18.48 19.53 -8.54
CA ARG A 201 -17.72 18.31 -8.82
C ARG A 201 -17.15 17.68 -7.53
N ALA A 202 -16.76 18.51 -6.57
CA ALA A 202 -16.32 18.05 -5.26
C ALA A 202 -17.46 17.33 -4.52
N ASP A 203 -18.64 17.93 -4.43
CA ASP A 203 -19.80 17.35 -3.74
C ASP A 203 -20.27 16.05 -4.39
N ILE A 204 -20.29 15.97 -5.73
CA ILE A 204 -20.58 14.72 -6.47
C ILE A 204 -19.57 13.62 -6.09
N SER A 205 -18.28 13.95 -6.02
CA SER A 205 -17.23 12.99 -5.67
C SER A 205 -17.34 12.53 -4.21
N ILE A 206 -17.66 13.44 -3.27
CA ILE A 206 -17.91 13.12 -1.86
C ILE A 206 -19.11 12.18 -1.72
N ALA A 207 -20.22 12.48 -2.40
CA ALA A 207 -21.41 11.63 -2.40
C ALA A 207 -21.10 10.23 -2.97
N ALA A 208 -20.32 10.14 -4.05
CA ALA A 208 -19.86 8.87 -4.61
C ALA A 208 -18.96 8.08 -3.64
N ALA A 209 -18.09 8.76 -2.89
CA ALA A 209 -17.28 8.11 -1.85
C ALA A 209 -18.16 7.46 -0.77
N LEU A 210 -19.16 8.19 -0.25
CA LEU A 210 -20.09 7.68 0.77
C LEU A 210 -21.02 6.59 0.23
N ALA A 211 -21.36 6.61 -1.05
CA ALA A 211 -22.14 5.58 -1.70
C ALA A 211 -21.35 4.26 -1.83
N ASN A 212 -20.06 4.34 -2.11
CA ASN A 212 -19.18 3.17 -2.19
C ASN A 212 -18.85 2.61 -0.79
N ASP A 213 -18.57 3.48 0.18
CA ASP A 213 -18.29 3.11 1.56
C ASP A 213 -18.93 4.11 2.54
N SER A 214 -20.05 3.70 3.12
CA SER A 214 -20.75 4.51 4.13
C SER A 214 -19.91 4.75 5.41
N LYS A 215 -18.83 3.97 5.62
CA LYS A 215 -17.90 4.13 6.73
C LYS A 215 -16.67 4.98 6.38
N CYS A 216 -16.63 5.62 5.22
CA CYS A 216 -15.54 6.48 4.81
C CYS A 216 -15.51 7.78 5.62
N VAL A 217 -14.72 7.83 6.70
CA VAL A 217 -14.54 9.01 7.56
C VAL A 217 -14.04 10.21 6.76
N ARG A 218 -13.05 10.02 5.85
CA ARG A 218 -12.51 11.10 5.03
C ARG A 218 -13.60 11.83 4.25
N ALA A 219 -14.54 11.08 3.65
CA ALA A 219 -15.65 11.67 2.90
C ALA A 219 -16.55 12.52 3.81
N SER A 220 -16.82 12.08 5.04
CA SER A 220 -17.61 12.86 6.01
C SER A 220 -16.88 14.14 6.46
N LEU A 221 -15.56 14.09 6.63
CA LEU A 221 -14.77 15.29 6.93
C LEU A 221 -14.76 16.27 5.75
N LEU A 222 -14.60 15.79 4.51
CA LEU A 222 -14.67 16.62 3.30
C LEU A 222 -16.05 17.24 3.10
N GLU A 223 -17.13 16.49 3.37
CA GLU A 223 -18.51 17.01 3.34
C GLU A 223 -18.71 18.13 4.37
N ALA A 224 -18.19 17.95 5.59
CA ALA A 224 -18.25 18.97 6.62
C ALA A 224 -17.46 20.23 6.24
N GLU A 225 -16.31 20.08 5.61
CA GLU A 225 -15.52 21.22 5.12
C GLU A 225 -16.23 21.97 3.98
N SER A 226 -16.85 21.25 3.02
CA SER A 226 -17.65 21.85 1.94
C SER A 226 -18.84 22.61 2.50
N ALA A 227 -19.56 22.01 3.46
CA ALA A 227 -20.68 22.65 4.15
C ALA A 227 -20.26 23.88 4.97
N ALA A 228 -19.08 23.84 5.60
CA ALA A 228 -18.55 24.99 6.35
C ALA A 228 -18.22 26.17 5.43
N GLN A 229 -17.60 25.90 4.27
CA GLN A 229 -17.33 26.92 3.24
C GLN A 229 -18.60 27.53 2.69
N SER A 230 -19.68 26.75 2.58
CA SER A 230 -21.00 27.19 2.13
C SER A 230 -21.85 27.84 3.24
N GLY A 231 -21.31 28.00 4.46
CA GLY A 231 -22.04 28.62 5.59
C GLY A 231 -23.23 27.79 6.08
N GLN A 232 -23.12 26.45 6.05
CA GLN A 232 -24.21 25.53 6.42
C GLN A 232 -23.87 24.74 7.71
N PRO A 233 -23.83 25.36 8.89
CA PRO A 233 -23.36 24.74 10.13
C PRO A 233 -24.18 23.51 10.57
N ARG A 234 -25.44 23.41 10.19
CA ARG A 234 -26.27 22.22 10.48
C ARG A 234 -25.78 20.99 9.72
N GLN A 235 -25.35 21.16 8.47
CA GLN A 235 -24.78 20.07 7.67
C GLN A 235 -23.39 19.68 8.19
N VAL A 236 -22.59 20.66 8.59
CA VAL A 236 -21.30 20.41 9.27
C VAL A 236 -21.49 19.48 10.47
N ILE A 237 -22.44 19.82 11.36
CA ILE A 237 -22.73 19.00 12.56
C ILE A 237 -23.16 17.59 12.16
N SER A 238 -24.07 17.44 11.21
CA SER A 238 -24.56 16.14 10.77
C SER A 238 -23.45 15.27 10.18
N ALA A 239 -22.59 15.82 9.32
CA ALA A 239 -21.49 15.12 8.70
C ALA A 239 -20.44 14.68 9.73
N LEU A 240 -20.10 15.56 10.69
CA LEU A 240 -19.10 15.26 11.71
C LEU A 240 -19.61 14.28 12.78
N GLN A 241 -20.87 14.34 13.18
CA GLN A 241 -21.45 13.37 14.11
C GLN A 241 -21.54 11.95 13.53
N ARG A 242 -21.63 11.81 12.21
CA ARG A 242 -21.59 10.50 11.53
C ARG A 242 -20.26 9.77 11.76
N VAL A 243 -19.15 10.49 11.94
CA VAL A 243 -17.81 9.91 12.18
C VAL A 243 -17.80 9.02 13.43
N GLU A 244 -18.58 9.34 14.46
CA GLU A 244 -18.72 8.50 15.66
C GLU A 244 -19.15 7.07 15.33
N GLN A 245 -20.03 6.91 14.35
CA GLN A 245 -20.55 5.60 13.92
C GLN A 245 -19.64 4.93 12.88
N GLN A 246 -18.89 5.72 12.11
CA GLN A 246 -17.99 5.24 11.08
C GLN A 246 -16.70 4.67 11.70
N ASP A 247 -16.01 5.47 12.50
CA ASP A 247 -14.76 5.10 13.16
C ASP A 247 -14.43 6.07 14.31
N PRO A 248 -14.69 5.68 15.56
CA PRO A 248 -14.46 6.53 16.73
C PRO A 248 -13.00 6.97 16.93
N ASP A 249 -12.02 6.23 16.38
CA ASP A 249 -10.61 6.61 16.47
C ASP A 249 -10.33 7.99 15.85
N PHE A 250 -11.18 8.47 14.92
CA PHE A 250 -11.04 9.78 14.28
C PHE A 250 -11.80 10.92 14.98
N LEU A 251 -12.43 10.67 16.12
CA LEU A 251 -13.14 11.71 16.87
C LEU A 251 -12.29 12.93 17.22
N PRO A 252 -10.98 12.83 17.51
CA PRO A 252 -10.13 14.00 17.71
C PRO A 252 -10.13 14.99 16.56
N GLU A 253 -10.24 14.51 15.32
CA GLU A 253 -10.28 15.37 14.12
C GLU A 253 -11.62 16.13 13.99
N VAL A 254 -12.66 15.62 14.64
CA VAL A 254 -14.04 16.13 14.55
C VAL A 254 -14.28 17.30 15.51
N PHE A 255 -13.71 17.28 16.71
CA PHE A 255 -14.13 18.15 17.81
C PHE A 255 -14.03 19.64 17.48
N ARG A 256 -12.89 20.09 16.98
CA ARG A 256 -12.68 21.51 16.70
C ARG A 256 -13.68 22.09 15.68
N PRO A 257 -13.85 21.52 14.47
CA PRO A 257 -14.82 22.04 13.51
C PRO A 257 -16.27 21.86 13.99
N LEU A 258 -16.58 20.81 14.74
CA LEU A 258 -17.90 20.57 15.30
C LEU A 258 -18.27 21.66 16.34
N LEU A 259 -17.36 21.99 17.25
CA LEU A 259 -17.58 23.06 18.24
C LEU A 259 -17.76 24.43 17.60
N GLN A 260 -17.01 24.72 16.54
CA GLN A 260 -17.18 25.94 15.74
C GLN A 260 -18.58 26.01 15.09
N ALA A 261 -19.06 24.90 14.54
CA ALA A 261 -20.40 24.85 13.95
C ALA A 261 -21.52 25.00 15.00
N PHE A 262 -21.37 24.41 16.18
CA PHE A 262 -22.30 24.62 17.29
C PHE A 262 -22.30 26.07 17.78
N ALA A 263 -21.14 26.72 17.85
CA ALA A 263 -21.02 28.12 18.24
C ALA A 263 -21.70 29.05 17.24
N GLN A 264 -21.62 28.77 15.93
CA GLN A 264 -22.33 29.54 14.89
C GLN A 264 -23.87 29.48 15.01
N LEU A 265 -24.37 28.46 15.68
CA LEU A 265 -25.80 28.26 15.93
C LEU A 265 -26.24 28.66 17.35
N ASP A 266 -25.36 29.25 18.16
CA ASP A 266 -25.60 29.55 19.58
C ASP A 266 -26.02 28.32 20.40
N ARG A 267 -25.51 27.10 20.04
CA ARG A 267 -25.90 25.83 20.66
C ARG A 267 -24.78 25.25 21.55
N SER A 268 -24.16 26.08 22.38
CA SER A 268 -23.04 25.68 23.27
C SER A 268 -23.42 24.57 24.25
N ALA A 269 -24.64 24.54 24.76
CA ALA A 269 -25.13 23.48 25.63
C ALA A 269 -25.15 22.11 24.93
N ALA A 270 -25.62 22.06 23.67
CA ALA A 270 -25.63 20.82 22.90
C ALA A 270 -24.20 20.33 22.57
N ALA A 271 -23.26 21.24 22.34
CA ALA A 271 -21.84 20.92 22.17
C ALA A 271 -21.26 20.25 23.41
N THR A 272 -21.55 20.82 24.59
CA THR A 272 -21.08 20.25 25.89
C THR A 272 -21.69 18.87 26.15
N GLU A 273 -22.97 18.68 25.86
CA GLU A 273 -23.67 17.40 26.03
C GLU A 273 -23.08 16.34 25.10
N TYR A 274 -22.85 16.66 23.82
CA TYR A 274 -22.23 15.76 22.88
C TYR A 274 -20.82 15.35 23.32
N LEU A 275 -19.96 16.30 23.71
CA LEU A 275 -18.63 15.99 24.18
C LEU A 275 -18.63 15.12 25.46
N ARG A 276 -19.57 15.36 26.39
CA ARG A 276 -19.73 14.52 27.57
C ARG A 276 -20.12 13.09 27.18
N HIS A 277 -21.08 12.94 26.26
CA HIS A 277 -21.49 11.65 25.73
C HIS A 277 -20.30 10.88 25.14
N VAL A 278 -19.54 11.51 24.24
CA VAL A 278 -18.37 10.91 23.60
C VAL A 278 -17.30 10.55 24.64
N TYR A 279 -17.01 11.46 25.57
CA TYR A 279 -16.02 11.23 26.61
C TYR A 279 -16.39 10.04 27.52
N HIS A 280 -17.65 9.93 27.92
CA HIS A 280 -18.13 8.80 28.72
C HIS A 280 -18.06 7.48 27.98
N ARG A 281 -18.35 7.47 26.69
CA ARG A 281 -18.42 6.26 25.89
C ARG A 281 -17.04 5.76 25.43
N TYR A 282 -16.20 6.65 24.96
CA TYR A 282 -14.90 6.31 24.32
C TYR A 282 -13.70 6.74 25.15
N GLY A 283 -13.85 7.71 26.01
CA GLY A 283 -12.73 8.35 26.68
C GLY A 283 -12.01 9.35 25.76
N GLY A 284 -10.69 9.28 25.71
CA GLY A 284 -9.83 10.11 24.85
C GLY A 284 -9.48 11.45 25.49
N ILE A 285 -8.19 11.82 25.38
CA ILE A 285 -7.68 13.07 25.93
C ILE A 285 -8.20 14.28 25.15
N ALA A 286 -8.44 14.17 23.84
CA ALA A 286 -8.96 15.27 23.04
C ALA A 286 -10.34 15.70 23.52
N ALA A 287 -11.27 14.76 23.77
CA ALA A 287 -12.59 15.07 24.31
C ALA A 287 -12.49 15.74 25.69
N GLN A 288 -11.60 15.24 26.56
CA GLN A 288 -11.33 15.80 27.88
C GLN A 288 -10.80 17.23 27.81
N LEU A 289 -9.85 17.52 26.92
CA LEU A 289 -9.28 18.85 26.75
C LEU A 289 -10.31 19.86 26.21
N HIS A 290 -11.14 19.48 25.24
CA HIS A 290 -12.21 20.33 24.72
C HIS A 290 -13.31 20.56 25.75
N LEU A 291 -13.66 19.57 26.57
CA LEU A 291 -14.55 19.77 27.73
C LEU A 291 -13.96 20.77 28.73
N ALA A 292 -12.69 20.64 29.05
CA ALA A 292 -11.98 21.58 29.93
C ALA A 292 -11.97 23.01 29.36
N GLU A 293 -11.80 23.15 28.04
CA GLU A 293 -11.85 24.45 27.37
C GLU A 293 -13.26 25.07 27.42
N LEU A 294 -14.31 24.30 27.20
CA LEU A 294 -15.69 24.77 27.35
C LEU A 294 -16.02 25.16 28.77
N LEU A 295 -15.59 24.38 29.77
CA LEU A 295 -15.74 24.71 31.18
C LEU A 295 -14.97 26.00 31.58
N CYS A 296 -13.77 26.18 31.01
CA CYS A 296 -13.00 27.42 31.21
C CYS A 296 -13.75 28.64 30.70
N ASN A 297 -14.37 28.54 29.52
CA ASN A 297 -15.14 29.63 28.91
C ASN A 297 -16.45 29.93 29.64
N GLN A 298 -17.09 28.90 30.23
CA GLN A 298 -18.38 29.05 30.91
C GLN A 298 -18.27 29.39 32.41
N HIS A 299 -17.30 28.80 33.09
CA HIS A 299 -17.17 28.83 34.56
C HIS A 299 -15.81 29.32 35.06
N GLY A 300 -14.90 29.68 34.15
CA GLY A 300 -13.58 30.19 34.48
C GLY A 300 -12.50 29.11 34.63
N ALA A 301 -11.24 29.56 34.73
CA ALA A 301 -10.06 28.70 34.72
C ALA A 301 -9.99 27.76 35.95
N ALA A 302 -10.50 28.18 37.10
CA ALA A 302 -10.50 27.36 38.31
C ALA A 302 -11.36 26.10 38.17
N ALA A 303 -12.60 26.22 37.64
CA ALA A 303 -13.49 25.08 37.41
C ALA A 303 -12.90 24.11 36.38
N SER A 304 -12.23 24.62 35.34
CA SER A 304 -11.53 23.82 34.35
C SER A 304 -10.35 23.03 34.93
N ALA A 305 -9.57 23.69 35.83
CA ALA A 305 -8.44 23.06 36.50
C ALA A 305 -8.91 21.94 37.44
N GLU A 306 -9.96 22.18 38.23
CA GLU A 306 -10.55 21.16 39.12
C GLU A 306 -11.05 19.95 38.35
N PHE A 307 -11.75 20.18 37.22
CA PHE A 307 -12.19 19.11 36.31
C PHE A 307 -11.00 18.29 35.81
N LEU A 308 -9.96 18.93 35.26
CA LEU A 308 -8.78 18.23 34.75
C LEU A 308 -8.04 17.46 35.86
N GLU A 309 -7.89 18.02 37.05
CA GLU A 309 -7.25 17.34 38.17
C GLU A 309 -8.00 16.03 38.53
N GLN A 310 -9.31 16.10 38.63
CA GLN A 310 -10.15 14.92 38.90
C GLN A 310 -10.01 13.86 37.83
N GLN A 311 -10.03 14.24 36.55
CA GLN A 311 -9.94 13.30 35.44
C GLN A 311 -8.54 12.66 35.31
N LEU A 312 -7.48 13.44 35.54
CA LEU A 312 -6.10 12.95 35.42
C LEU A 312 -5.74 11.94 36.54
N ARG A 313 -6.44 11.94 37.66
CA ARG A 313 -6.29 10.92 38.72
C ARG A 313 -6.76 9.56 38.25
N THR A 314 -7.76 9.51 37.37
CA THR A 314 -8.34 8.25 36.83
C THR A 314 -7.70 7.84 35.51
N ARG A 315 -7.38 8.81 34.66
CA ARG A 315 -6.78 8.63 33.33
C ARG A 315 -5.61 9.59 33.14
N PRO A 316 -4.39 9.21 33.55
CA PRO A 316 -3.23 10.06 33.43
C PRO A 316 -2.86 10.31 31.97
N SER A 317 -2.54 11.57 31.61
CA SER A 317 -2.10 11.99 30.28
C SER A 317 -1.11 13.14 30.40
N VAL A 318 -0.03 13.10 29.61
CA VAL A 318 0.95 14.17 29.55
C VAL A 318 0.35 15.45 28.96
N ARG A 319 -0.52 15.35 27.96
CA ARG A 319 -1.24 16.51 27.36
C ARG A 319 -2.22 17.12 28.37
N GLY A 320 -2.95 16.29 29.09
CA GLY A 320 -3.85 16.76 30.15
C GLY A 320 -3.10 17.43 31.28
N LEU A 321 -1.98 16.86 31.71
CA LEU A 321 -1.10 17.49 32.72
C LEU A 321 -0.54 18.83 32.24
N HIS A 322 -0.07 18.89 31.00
CA HIS A 322 0.42 20.15 30.40
C HIS A 322 -0.66 21.25 30.44
N ARG A 323 -1.90 20.91 30.03
CA ARG A 323 -3.03 21.85 30.08
C ARG A 323 -3.38 22.28 31.51
N LEU A 324 -3.35 21.37 32.47
CA LEU A 324 -3.56 21.68 33.88
C LEU A 324 -2.50 22.66 34.40
N LEU A 325 -1.22 22.43 34.02
CA LEU A 325 -0.13 23.35 34.39
C LEU A 325 -0.32 24.74 33.78
N GLU A 326 -0.72 24.84 32.50
CA GLU A 326 -1.04 26.13 31.86
C GLU A 326 -2.12 26.91 32.64
N LEU A 327 -3.21 26.25 33.02
CA LEU A 327 -4.30 26.86 33.77
C LEU A 327 -3.82 27.33 35.14
N ASN A 328 -3.06 26.52 35.85
CA ASN A 328 -2.53 26.89 37.18
C ASN A 328 -1.47 28.00 37.14
N VAL A 329 -0.63 28.04 36.11
CA VAL A 329 0.31 29.13 35.87
C VAL A 329 -0.44 30.45 35.64
N ASN A 330 -1.49 30.44 34.81
CA ASN A 330 -2.33 31.61 34.55
C ASN A 330 -3.05 32.11 35.84
N LEU A 331 -3.53 31.19 36.66
CA LEU A 331 -4.14 31.51 37.96
C LEU A 331 -3.13 32.07 38.94
N ALA A 332 -1.88 31.57 38.95
CA ALA A 332 -0.81 32.02 39.82
C ALA A 332 -0.20 33.39 39.41
N HIS A 333 -0.18 33.70 38.10
CA HIS A 333 0.23 35.03 37.62
C HIS A 333 -0.67 36.18 38.11
N ALA A 334 -1.89 35.85 38.54
CA ALA A 334 -2.77 36.80 39.22
C ALA A 334 -2.29 37.15 40.68
N SER A 335 -1.32 36.40 41.21
CA SER A 335 -0.72 36.64 42.53
C SER A 335 0.81 36.75 42.38
N GLU A 336 1.35 37.95 42.30
CA GLU A 336 2.75 38.38 42.14
C GLU A 336 3.85 37.49 42.79
N GLN A 337 4.10 36.29 42.29
CA GLN A 337 5.21 35.43 42.75
C GLN A 337 6.28 35.26 41.64
N THR A 338 7.49 35.80 41.93
CA THR A 338 8.65 35.88 41.03
C THR A 338 9.32 34.51 40.70
N HIS A 339 9.02 33.45 41.42
CA HIS A 339 9.53 32.10 41.17
C HIS A 339 8.39 31.08 41.23
N ASN A 340 7.87 30.70 40.05
CA ASN A 340 6.80 29.72 39.98
C ASN A 340 7.36 28.36 39.44
N PRO A 341 7.52 27.32 40.29
CA PRO A 341 8.02 26.02 39.88
C PRO A 341 7.13 25.33 38.83
N LEU A 342 5.86 25.76 38.69
CA LEU A 342 4.95 25.24 37.67
C LEU A 342 5.40 25.59 36.25
N LEU A 343 6.09 26.72 36.06
CA LEU A 343 6.67 27.09 34.76
C LEU A 343 7.71 26.07 34.29
N VAL A 344 8.58 25.61 35.19
CA VAL A 344 9.58 24.59 34.87
C VAL A 344 8.91 23.27 34.46
N LEU A 345 7.87 22.88 35.19
CA LEU A 345 7.11 21.66 34.85
C LEU A 345 6.35 21.81 33.53
N GLN A 346 5.81 22.99 33.26
CA GLN A 346 5.15 23.30 31.97
C GLN A 346 6.14 23.21 30.80
N GLU A 347 7.33 23.81 30.92
CA GLU A 347 8.39 23.73 29.92
C GLU A 347 8.83 22.27 29.69
N PHE A 348 8.98 21.52 30.78
CA PHE A 348 9.37 20.12 30.71
C PHE A 348 8.31 19.27 30.00
N THR A 349 7.04 19.42 30.33
CA THR A 349 5.94 18.70 29.65
C THR A 349 5.81 19.13 28.20
N ALA A 350 5.99 20.42 27.87
CA ALA A 350 6.02 20.91 26.49
C ALA A 350 7.18 20.27 25.70
N HIS A 351 8.35 20.10 26.32
CA HIS A 351 9.50 19.44 25.71
C HIS A 351 9.23 17.95 25.43
N LEU A 352 8.60 17.24 26.38
CA LEU A 352 8.20 15.84 26.19
C LEU A 352 7.24 15.66 25.00
N LEU A 353 6.30 16.59 24.81
CA LEU A 353 5.28 16.53 23.76
C LEU A 353 5.80 16.92 22.36
N ARG A 354 6.84 17.77 22.28
CA ARG A 354 7.31 18.40 21.03
C ARG A 354 7.63 17.41 19.91
N ASN A 355 8.20 16.25 20.25
CA ASN A 355 8.69 15.26 19.29
C ASN A 355 7.84 13.99 19.23
N LYS A 356 6.71 13.94 19.94
CA LYS A 356 5.85 12.76 19.92
C LYS A 356 5.04 12.70 18.62
N PRO A 357 4.87 11.50 18.04
CA PRO A 357 3.98 11.31 16.91
C PRO A 357 2.53 11.50 17.34
N VAL A 358 1.73 12.10 16.47
CA VAL A 358 0.29 12.28 16.67
C VAL A 358 -0.49 11.11 16.08
N TYR A 359 0.05 10.52 15.02
CA TYR A 359 -0.58 9.42 14.29
C TYR A 359 0.37 8.24 14.17
N LYS A 360 -0.21 7.03 14.16
CA LYS A 360 0.52 5.78 13.94
C LYS A 360 -0.25 4.87 13.01
N CYS A 361 0.44 4.30 12.02
CA CYS A 361 -0.15 3.31 11.14
C CYS A 361 -0.40 1.99 11.88
N ARG A 362 -1.65 1.53 11.90
CA ARG A 362 -2.03 0.24 12.52
C ARG A 362 -1.48 -0.97 11.74
N GLN A 363 -1.12 -0.80 10.46
CA GLN A 363 -0.62 -1.89 9.61
C GLN A 363 0.90 -2.08 9.71
N CYS A 364 1.69 -1.01 9.59
CA CYS A 364 3.16 -1.12 9.53
C CYS A 364 3.89 -0.41 10.67
N GLY A 365 3.17 0.29 11.56
CA GLY A 365 3.77 1.01 12.68
C GLY A 365 4.41 2.36 12.31
N PHE A 366 4.27 2.85 11.08
CA PHE A 366 4.79 4.15 10.67
C PHE A 366 4.21 5.27 11.54
N ASN A 367 5.07 6.16 12.05
CA ASN A 367 4.69 7.28 12.89
C ASN A 367 4.67 8.58 12.09
N ALA A 368 3.65 9.42 12.31
CA ALA A 368 3.48 10.69 11.62
C ALA A 368 3.05 11.82 12.58
N LYS A 369 3.36 13.08 12.22
CA LYS A 369 2.88 14.28 12.90
C LYS A 369 1.60 14.84 12.26
N ALA A 370 1.32 14.47 11.03
CA ALA A 370 0.12 14.86 10.28
C ALA A 370 -0.65 13.61 9.82
N LEU A 371 -1.96 13.75 9.67
CA LEU A 371 -2.81 12.69 9.14
C LEU A 371 -2.52 12.48 7.65
N HIS A 372 -2.25 11.23 7.28
CA HIS A 372 -2.16 10.79 5.89
C HIS A 372 -3.19 9.71 5.65
N TRP A 373 -4.07 9.91 4.70
CA TRP A 373 -5.10 8.92 4.35
C TRP A 373 -4.52 7.67 3.71
N GLN A 374 -3.46 7.82 2.92
CA GLN A 374 -2.62 6.70 2.47
C GLN A 374 -1.31 6.70 3.26
N CYS A 375 -0.98 5.59 3.90
CA CYS A 375 0.25 5.47 4.67
C CYS A 375 1.49 5.59 3.76
N PRO A 376 2.44 6.51 4.02
CA PRO A 376 3.66 6.63 3.23
C PRO A 376 4.52 5.37 3.23
N GLY A 377 4.52 4.61 4.34
CA GLY A 377 5.33 3.41 4.49
C GLY A 377 4.77 2.17 3.77
N CYS A 378 3.51 1.81 4.04
CA CYS A 378 2.92 0.57 3.52
C CYS A 378 1.86 0.77 2.45
N LYS A 379 1.54 2.02 2.07
CA LYS A 379 0.55 2.40 1.06
C LYS A 379 -0.90 1.98 1.34
N HIS A 380 -1.19 1.44 2.53
CA HIS A 380 -2.57 1.14 2.92
C HIS A 380 -3.35 2.43 3.20
N TRP A 381 -4.61 2.45 2.76
CA TRP A 381 -5.54 3.54 2.98
C TRP A 381 -6.17 3.47 4.37
N SER A 382 -6.49 4.62 4.95
CA SER A 382 -7.16 4.79 6.27
C SER A 382 -6.51 4.04 7.43
N SER A 383 -5.21 3.72 7.31
CA SER A 383 -4.46 2.93 8.28
C SER A 383 -3.75 3.74 9.35
N LEU A 384 -3.56 5.07 9.15
CA LEU A 384 -3.06 5.96 10.17
C LEU A 384 -4.20 6.39 11.09
N LYS A 385 -3.96 6.21 12.40
CA LYS A 385 -4.91 6.58 13.46
C LYS A 385 -4.22 7.47 14.47
N PRO A 386 -4.95 8.35 15.16
CA PRO A 386 -4.44 9.05 16.33
C PRO A 386 -3.82 8.08 17.34
N VAL A 387 -2.75 8.50 18.01
CA VAL A 387 -2.06 7.66 18.99
C VAL A 387 -2.76 7.78 20.34
N ASP A 388 -3.31 6.68 20.83
CA ASP A 388 -3.92 6.58 22.16
C ASP A 388 -2.87 6.36 23.26
N GLY A 389 -3.22 6.72 24.50
CA GLY A 389 -2.48 6.41 25.71
C GLY A 389 -1.90 7.61 26.41
N VAL A 390 -1.05 7.37 27.43
CA VAL A 390 -0.52 8.43 28.34
C VAL A 390 0.24 9.53 27.58
N GLU A 391 0.92 9.17 26.50
CA GLU A 391 1.75 10.08 25.69
C GLU A 391 1.06 10.51 24.36
N GLY A 392 -0.09 9.91 24.07
CA GLY A 392 -0.80 10.09 22.82
C GLY A 392 -1.90 11.13 22.87
N GLU A 393 -2.88 10.91 22.01
CA GLU A 393 -4.12 11.66 21.90
C GLU A 393 -4.85 11.75 23.24
#